data_4fb194242b994f41e5ff6d5e520c9cf1
#
_entry.id   4fb194242b994f41e5ff6d5e520c9cf1
#
_cell.length_a   1.000
_cell.length_b   1.000
_cell.length_c   1.000
_cell.angle_alpha   90.00
_cell.angle_beta   90.00
_cell.angle_gamma   90.00
#
_symmetry.space_group_name_H-M   'P 1'
#
loop_
_entity.id
_entity.type
_entity.pdbx_description
1 polymer ?
#
loop_
_entity_poly.entity_id
_entity_poly.type
_entity_poly.pdbx_seq_one_letter_code
_entity_poly.pdbx_strand_id
1 'polypeptide(L)'
;MSEDAAMHVGSLSPDGRHRWDGVTWSPVAPTPALPHLPAWASFRITARASWWVVAAALIAGLVADQAFRVGAFGLGASLALAFLALALVFVARAERLESRLLAGAAAVFAAWLSMRASPWLVWPDLAAGLILVGTAASFARRGTLLNIGMAESAARGFHAMLHWVAGAAWAVRPITAMRAPFASAAPVARGLLIATPVAIVVAALLASADPVFASFLTINLDFGQLLADAFFVLVGSLVMAGLLRSAAAEPLNRVDGPMWRLGATEGLVVLAVLDAIFAAFALAQAVAATGAAGDTLRAAAVTYADYARSGFFQLLWVAGITLVVLILFSRITALNQASTKRAFVLLAETAIVLTLLIVAVASMRLSLYESAYGFTMLRLYSHLFAGWIAVVFLLLAADVGGVFRRRRWFVGATAITALAMLMVLNFANPEALVARFNVDRAASTGKLDPQYLAGLSGDAVSTLLASRPQLQPVQFSQIKNAVCSGPMTYAPNPAAFNLADAEAASARRETC
;
A
#
# COMPACT_ATOMS: atom_id res chain seq x y z
N MET A 1 -11.39 38.97 -68.46
CA MET A 1 -11.05 37.52 -68.52
C MET A 1 -11.03 37.04 -67.09
N SER A 2 -12.15 36.52 -66.59
CA SER A 2 -12.31 35.90 -65.29
C SER A 2 -12.02 34.41 -65.44
N GLU A 3 -10.95 33.93 -64.84
CA GLU A 3 -10.70 32.52 -64.71
C GLU A 3 -11.78 31.90 -63.79
N ASP A 4 -12.68 31.14 -64.41
CA ASP A 4 -13.58 30.23 -63.71
C ASP A 4 -12.71 29.18 -63.02
N ALA A 5 -12.47 29.39 -61.74
CA ALA A 5 -11.87 28.38 -60.88
C ALA A 5 -12.84 27.16 -60.84
N ALA A 6 -12.55 26.11 -61.60
CA ALA A 6 -13.32 24.87 -61.61
C ALA A 6 -13.39 24.32 -60.18
N MET A 7 -14.57 24.39 -59.57
CA MET A 7 -14.79 23.82 -58.24
C MET A 7 -14.61 22.29 -58.33
N HIS A 8 -13.61 21.80 -57.61
CA HIS A 8 -13.38 20.33 -57.54
C HIS A 8 -14.36 19.70 -56.54
N VAL A 9 -14.85 18.54 -56.84
CA VAL A 9 -15.65 17.72 -55.90
C VAL A 9 -14.86 17.52 -54.62
N GLY A 10 -15.47 17.85 -53.49
CA GLY A 10 -14.82 17.82 -52.20
C GLY A 10 -14.34 19.18 -51.66
N SER A 11 -14.41 20.27 -52.47
CA SER A 11 -14.08 21.63 -52.01
C SER A 11 -15.01 22.08 -50.89
N LEU A 12 -14.46 22.76 -49.91
CA LEU A 12 -15.24 23.35 -48.82
C LEU A 12 -15.69 24.79 -49.19
N SER A 13 -16.90 25.16 -48.80
CA SER A 13 -17.40 26.52 -48.91
C SER A 13 -16.50 27.49 -48.10
N PRO A 14 -16.47 28.79 -48.43
CA PRO A 14 -15.64 29.77 -47.69
C PRO A 14 -15.90 29.88 -46.19
N ASP A 15 -17.10 29.50 -45.75
CA ASP A 15 -17.49 29.41 -44.33
C ASP A 15 -17.18 28.03 -43.70
N GLY A 16 -16.64 27.08 -44.46
CA GLY A 16 -16.26 25.73 -44.01
C GLY A 16 -17.45 24.82 -43.63
N ARG A 17 -18.70 25.25 -43.87
CA ARG A 17 -19.90 24.53 -43.44
C ARG A 17 -20.50 23.60 -44.47
N HIS A 18 -20.14 23.77 -45.74
CA HIS A 18 -20.66 22.96 -46.86
C HIS A 18 -19.52 22.39 -47.67
N ARG A 19 -19.71 21.19 -48.22
CA ARG A 19 -18.82 20.55 -49.15
C ARG A 19 -19.50 20.39 -50.52
N TRP A 20 -18.78 20.70 -51.59
CA TRP A 20 -19.26 20.53 -52.95
C TRP A 20 -19.24 19.04 -53.36
N ASP A 21 -20.39 18.46 -53.73
CA ASP A 21 -20.51 17.07 -54.14
C ASP A 21 -20.37 16.87 -55.64
N GLY A 22 -20.22 17.96 -56.39
CA GLY A 22 -20.17 18.00 -57.85
C GLY A 22 -21.43 18.59 -58.46
N VAL A 23 -22.53 18.70 -57.72
CA VAL A 23 -23.83 19.20 -58.17
C VAL A 23 -24.40 20.25 -57.23
N THR A 24 -24.29 20.01 -55.91
CA THR A 24 -24.83 20.88 -54.86
C THR A 24 -23.90 21.02 -53.66
N TRP A 25 -24.10 22.06 -52.87
CA TRP A 25 -23.41 22.27 -51.58
C TRP A 25 -24.10 21.45 -50.47
N SER A 26 -23.54 20.31 -50.14
CA SER A 26 -24.00 19.46 -49.03
C SER A 26 -23.46 19.97 -47.67
N PRO A 27 -24.28 20.08 -46.61
CA PRO A 27 -23.77 20.45 -45.30
C PRO A 27 -22.70 19.44 -44.85
N VAL A 28 -21.56 19.97 -44.40
CA VAL A 28 -20.55 19.11 -43.75
C VAL A 28 -21.15 18.67 -42.40
N ALA A 29 -21.43 17.37 -42.26
CA ALA A 29 -21.87 16.83 -41.00
C ALA A 29 -20.87 17.27 -39.93
N PRO A 30 -21.31 17.84 -38.81
CA PRO A 30 -20.41 18.21 -37.73
C PRO A 30 -19.63 16.96 -37.35
N THR A 31 -18.30 17.06 -37.38
CA THR A 31 -17.45 15.97 -36.90
C THR A 31 -18.00 15.57 -35.53
N PRO A 32 -18.40 14.30 -35.32
CA PRO A 32 -18.93 13.90 -34.04
C PRO A 32 -17.91 14.32 -32.99
N ALA A 33 -18.33 15.21 -32.08
CA ALA A 33 -17.48 15.66 -31.01
C ALA A 33 -17.00 14.37 -30.30
N LEU A 34 -15.69 14.13 -30.30
CA LEU A 34 -15.12 13.03 -29.56
C LEU A 34 -15.74 13.06 -28.15
N PRO A 35 -16.25 11.94 -27.65
CA PRO A 35 -16.90 11.93 -26.35
C PRO A 35 -15.95 12.61 -25.37
N HIS A 36 -16.42 13.71 -24.77
CA HIS A 36 -15.61 14.44 -23.77
C HIS A 36 -15.26 13.45 -22.68
N LEU A 37 -13.98 13.09 -22.61
CA LEU A 37 -13.50 12.26 -21.51
C LEU A 37 -13.93 12.93 -20.21
N PRO A 38 -14.53 12.19 -19.28
CA PRO A 38 -14.90 12.75 -17.99
C PRO A 38 -13.68 13.41 -17.35
N ALA A 39 -13.87 14.46 -16.58
CA ALA A 39 -12.79 15.27 -16.00
C ALA A 39 -11.75 14.41 -15.22
N TRP A 40 -12.18 13.30 -14.64
CA TRP A 40 -11.30 12.34 -13.97
C TRP A 40 -10.42 11.50 -14.93
N ALA A 41 -10.75 11.45 -16.21
CA ALA A 41 -9.95 10.75 -17.23
C ALA A 41 -8.98 11.69 -17.97
N SER A 42 -8.94 12.97 -17.65
CA SER A 42 -8.01 13.93 -18.23
C SER A 42 -6.65 13.86 -17.52
N PHE A 43 -5.57 13.55 -18.28
CA PHE A 43 -4.20 13.44 -17.77
C PHE A 43 -3.35 14.64 -18.14
N ARG A 44 -3.91 15.84 -18.09
CA ARG A 44 -3.20 17.06 -18.47
C ARG A 44 -2.11 17.39 -17.44
N ILE A 45 -0.96 17.81 -17.93
CA ILE A 45 0.18 18.26 -17.12
C ILE A 45 0.33 19.74 -17.35
N THR A 46 0.23 20.54 -16.28
CA THR A 46 0.37 21.99 -16.33
C THR A 46 1.82 22.46 -16.36
N ALA A 47 2.74 21.69 -15.77
CA ALA A 47 4.14 22.05 -15.65
C ALA A 47 5.03 21.22 -16.57
N ARG A 48 6.05 21.87 -17.16
CA ARG A 48 7.14 21.18 -17.86
C ARG A 48 8.11 20.58 -16.84
N ALA A 49 8.65 19.40 -17.15
CA ALA A 49 9.73 18.83 -16.35
C ALA A 49 10.95 19.79 -16.39
N SER A 50 11.54 20.00 -15.23
CA SER A 50 12.79 20.78 -15.09
C SER A 50 13.98 19.85 -14.94
N TRP A 51 15.20 20.36 -15.05
CA TRP A 51 16.42 19.59 -14.80
C TRP A 51 16.48 19.03 -13.37
N TRP A 52 15.88 19.69 -12.40
CA TRP A 52 15.76 19.21 -11.03
C TRP A 52 14.94 17.91 -10.93
N VAL A 53 13.97 17.72 -11.82
CA VAL A 53 13.21 16.46 -11.90
C VAL A 53 14.10 15.32 -12.37
N VAL A 54 14.93 15.58 -13.40
CA VAL A 54 15.89 14.58 -13.91
C VAL A 54 16.90 14.21 -12.82
N ALA A 55 17.48 15.21 -12.16
CA ALA A 55 18.45 15.01 -11.09
C ALA A 55 17.84 14.22 -9.93
N ALA A 56 16.63 14.60 -9.47
CA ALA A 56 15.93 13.91 -8.40
C ALA A 56 15.60 12.45 -8.76
N ALA A 57 15.18 12.19 -10.01
CA ALA A 57 14.90 10.84 -10.47
C ALA A 57 16.17 9.97 -10.49
N LEU A 58 17.28 10.48 -11.01
CA LEU A 58 18.56 9.75 -11.02
C LEU A 58 19.08 9.49 -9.61
N ILE A 59 19.05 10.50 -8.73
CA ILE A 59 19.48 10.34 -7.33
C ILE A 59 18.57 9.29 -6.63
N ALA A 60 17.25 9.34 -6.83
CA ALA A 60 16.34 8.35 -6.25
C ALA A 60 16.65 6.93 -6.75
N GLY A 61 17.01 6.78 -8.02
CA GLY A 61 17.44 5.50 -8.58
C GLY A 61 18.72 4.98 -7.91
N LEU A 62 19.74 5.82 -7.80
CA LEU A 62 21.00 5.45 -7.15
C LEU A 62 20.81 5.13 -5.65
N VAL A 63 20.00 5.91 -4.95
CA VAL A 63 19.70 5.66 -3.54
C VAL A 63 18.91 4.36 -3.38
N ALA A 64 17.96 4.07 -4.27
CA ALA A 64 17.22 2.82 -4.26
C ALA A 64 18.13 1.60 -4.50
N ASP A 65 19.08 1.71 -5.45
CA ASP A 65 20.08 0.67 -5.68
C ASP A 65 20.90 0.40 -4.42
N GLN A 66 21.47 1.42 -3.80
CA GLN A 66 22.25 1.26 -2.57
C GLN A 66 21.41 0.73 -1.39
N ALA A 67 20.11 1.10 -1.32
CA ALA A 67 19.21 0.67 -0.27
C ALA A 67 18.84 -0.83 -0.37
N PHE A 68 18.59 -1.32 -1.58
CA PHE A 68 18.02 -2.65 -1.80
C PHE A 68 19.01 -3.70 -2.27
N ARG A 69 20.18 -3.29 -2.75
CA ARG A 69 21.28 -4.21 -3.17
C ARG A 69 21.69 -5.15 -2.03
N VAL A 70 21.67 -4.69 -0.79
CA VAL A 70 22.13 -5.44 0.38
C VAL A 70 21.10 -6.47 0.87
N GLY A 71 19.90 -6.48 0.28
CA GLY A 71 18.85 -7.45 0.60
C GLY A 71 18.19 -7.28 1.97
N ALA A 72 18.52 -6.23 2.73
CA ALA A 72 17.97 -5.94 4.05
C ALA A 72 17.37 -4.53 4.11
N PHE A 73 16.23 -4.42 4.76
CA PHE A 73 15.66 -3.11 5.10
C PHE A 73 16.45 -2.49 6.25
N GLY A 74 16.89 -1.24 6.06
CA GLY A 74 17.69 -0.52 7.04
C GLY A 74 17.76 0.97 6.71
N LEU A 75 18.84 1.63 7.11
CA LEU A 75 19.05 3.06 6.94
C LEU A 75 18.94 3.50 5.46
N GLY A 76 19.40 2.67 4.53
CA GLY A 76 19.28 2.95 3.10
C GLY A 76 17.83 3.09 2.64
N ALA A 77 16.96 2.14 3.04
CA ALA A 77 15.53 2.19 2.73
C ALA A 77 14.84 3.39 3.39
N SER A 78 15.21 3.70 4.64
CA SER A 78 14.75 4.91 5.35
C SER A 78 15.11 6.18 4.59
N LEU A 79 16.36 6.31 4.17
CA LEU A 79 16.84 7.47 3.42
C LEU A 79 16.19 7.57 2.04
N ALA A 80 15.99 6.43 1.35
CA ALA A 80 15.34 6.40 0.04
C ALA A 80 13.90 6.94 0.14
N LEU A 81 13.11 6.46 1.10
CA LEU A 81 11.74 6.89 1.29
C LEU A 81 11.66 8.35 1.79
N ALA A 82 12.55 8.75 2.71
CA ALA A 82 12.66 10.14 3.16
C ALA A 82 13.04 11.08 2.00
N PHE A 83 13.92 10.65 1.10
CA PHE A 83 14.28 11.42 -0.08
C PHE A 83 13.09 11.64 -1.03
N LEU A 84 12.22 10.62 -1.22
CA LEU A 84 10.98 10.79 -1.97
C LEU A 84 10.10 11.89 -1.36
N ALA A 85 9.93 11.89 -0.04
CA ALA A 85 9.14 12.89 0.67
C ALA A 85 9.74 14.30 0.56
N LEU A 86 11.06 14.43 0.71
CA LEU A 86 11.78 15.70 0.58
C LEU A 86 11.71 16.26 -0.85
N ALA A 87 11.93 15.41 -1.85
CA ALA A 87 11.83 15.81 -3.25
C ALA A 87 10.44 16.35 -3.60
N LEU A 88 9.38 15.78 -3.03
CA LEU A 88 8.02 16.28 -3.20
C LEU A 88 7.86 17.70 -2.65
N VAL A 89 8.43 17.98 -1.47
CA VAL A 89 8.34 19.29 -0.83
C VAL A 89 9.17 20.34 -1.59
N PHE A 90 10.41 20.02 -1.96
CA PHE A 90 11.36 20.99 -2.49
C PHE A 90 11.38 21.07 -4.02
N VAL A 91 11.33 19.93 -4.74
CA VAL A 91 11.39 19.87 -6.19
C VAL A 91 10.02 20.11 -6.83
N ALA A 92 8.98 19.46 -6.31
CA ALA A 92 7.60 19.68 -6.77
C ALA A 92 6.98 20.95 -6.19
N ARG A 93 7.62 21.57 -5.19
CA ARG A 93 7.13 22.78 -4.52
C ARG A 93 5.69 22.64 -4.04
N ALA A 94 5.43 21.58 -3.26
CA ALA A 94 4.10 21.35 -2.69
C ALA A 94 3.66 22.59 -1.88
N GLU A 95 2.62 23.26 -2.35
CA GLU A 95 2.15 24.54 -1.78
C GLU A 95 1.30 24.32 -0.53
N ARG A 96 0.59 23.19 -0.47
CA ARG A 96 -0.37 22.93 0.60
C ARG A 96 0.29 22.35 1.84
N LEU A 97 -0.08 22.88 3.00
CA LEU A 97 0.38 22.38 4.30
C LEU A 97 0.04 20.89 4.49
N GLU A 98 -1.14 20.46 4.06
CA GLU A 98 -1.58 19.07 4.20
C GLU A 98 -0.69 18.10 3.41
N SER A 99 -0.29 18.46 2.18
CA SER A 99 0.66 17.68 1.40
C SER A 99 2.02 17.57 2.11
N ARG A 100 2.49 18.67 2.71
CA ARG A 100 3.75 18.68 3.49
C ARG A 100 3.65 17.84 4.76
N LEU A 101 2.50 17.87 5.45
CA LEU A 101 2.25 17.03 6.63
C LEU A 101 2.23 15.55 6.29
N LEU A 102 1.61 15.17 5.16
CA LEU A 102 1.60 13.80 4.66
C LEU A 102 3.02 13.34 4.27
N ALA A 103 3.79 14.20 3.62
CA ALA A 103 5.21 13.92 3.33
C ALA A 103 6.04 13.79 4.61
N GLY A 104 5.81 14.64 5.61
CA GLY A 104 6.42 14.52 6.94
C GLY A 104 6.07 13.21 7.64
N ALA A 105 4.79 12.81 7.61
CA ALA A 105 4.36 11.52 8.14
C ALA A 105 5.03 10.34 7.42
N ALA A 106 5.19 10.42 6.09
CA ALA A 106 5.94 9.42 5.33
C ALA A 106 7.40 9.31 5.79
N ALA A 107 8.05 10.43 6.09
CA ALA A 107 9.42 10.44 6.61
C ALA A 107 9.51 9.82 8.01
N VAL A 108 8.48 9.97 8.85
CA VAL A 108 8.40 9.29 10.16
C VAL A 108 8.29 7.77 9.98
N PHE A 109 7.42 7.28 9.08
CA PHE A 109 7.35 5.83 8.78
C PHE A 109 8.63 5.33 8.12
N ALA A 110 9.31 6.15 7.29
CA ALA A 110 10.62 5.83 6.76
C ALA A 110 11.67 5.58 7.86
N ALA A 111 11.68 6.39 8.93
CA ALA A 111 12.62 6.20 10.03
C ALA A 111 12.48 4.84 10.73
N TRP A 112 11.26 4.32 10.86
CA TRP A 112 11.02 3.02 11.47
C TRP A 112 11.66 1.85 10.71
N LEU A 113 11.87 1.97 9.39
CA LEU A 113 12.56 0.93 8.59
C LEU A 113 14.00 0.66 9.04
N SER A 114 14.67 1.62 9.68
CA SER A 114 16.00 1.46 10.26
C SER A 114 15.99 1.20 11.77
N MET A 115 14.84 1.30 12.42
CA MET A 115 14.70 1.12 13.87
C MET A 115 14.13 -0.25 14.24
N ARG A 116 13.31 -0.85 13.38
CA ARG A 116 12.65 -2.14 13.57
C ARG A 116 13.14 -3.16 12.56
N ALA A 117 13.35 -4.40 13.02
CA ALA A 117 13.78 -5.51 12.17
C ALA A 117 12.63 -6.46 11.82
N SER A 118 11.49 -6.38 12.54
CA SER A 118 10.34 -7.25 12.33
C SER A 118 9.71 -7.07 10.96
N PRO A 119 9.61 -8.14 10.11
CA PRO A 119 8.89 -8.07 8.84
C PRO A 119 7.43 -7.62 9.00
N TRP A 120 6.81 -7.89 10.16
CA TRP A 120 5.46 -7.49 10.50
C TRP A 120 5.27 -5.97 10.67
N LEU A 121 6.36 -5.22 10.82
CA LEU A 121 6.36 -3.76 10.86
C LEU A 121 6.96 -3.17 9.59
N VAL A 122 8.09 -3.70 9.13
CA VAL A 122 8.84 -3.16 7.99
C VAL A 122 7.99 -3.08 6.72
N TRP A 123 7.24 -4.13 6.37
CA TRP A 123 6.38 -4.11 5.19
C TRP A 123 5.20 -3.14 5.30
N PRO A 124 4.42 -3.12 6.41
CA PRO A 124 3.41 -2.09 6.63
C PRO A 124 3.96 -0.66 6.65
N ASP A 125 5.12 -0.41 7.25
CA ASP A 125 5.74 0.92 7.31
C ASP A 125 6.16 1.40 5.91
N LEU A 126 6.77 0.52 5.12
CA LEU A 126 7.10 0.81 3.73
C LEU A 126 5.86 1.13 2.91
N ALA A 127 4.81 0.31 3.04
CA ALA A 127 3.54 0.53 2.35
C ALA A 127 2.88 1.85 2.79
N ALA A 128 2.84 2.13 4.10
CA ALA A 128 2.30 3.39 4.65
C ALA A 128 3.08 4.60 4.13
N GLY A 129 4.42 4.53 4.14
CA GLY A 129 5.27 5.60 3.62
C GLY A 129 5.04 5.87 2.13
N LEU A 130 4.97 4.83 1.30
CA LEU A 130 4.70 4.97 -0.14
C LEU A 130 3.28 5.51 -0.41
N ILE A 131 2.27 5.04 0.30
CA ILE A 131 0.89 5.55 0.20
C ILE A 131 0.83 7.02 0.62
N LEU A 132 1.50 7.39 1.71
CA LEU A 132 1.54 8.77 2.20
C LEU A 132 2.23 9.70 1.21
N VAL A 133 3.38 9.31 0.64
CA VAL A 133 4.08 10.11 -0.39
C VAL A 133 3.21 10.23 -1.65
N GLY A 134 2.59 9.14 -2.11
CA GLY A 134 1.67 9.15 -3.25
C GLY A 134 0.45 10.06 -3.02
N THR A 135 -0.14 10.00 -1.82
CA THR A 135 -1.25 10.87 -1.42
C THR A 135 -0.81 12.33 -1.31
N ALA A 136 0.36 12.59 -0.72
CA ALA A 136 0.96 13.92 -0.66
C ALA A 136 1.18 14.51 -2.06
N ALA A 137 1.67 13.72 -3.02
CA ALA A 137 1.81 14.14 -4.41
C ALA A 137 0.46 14.48 -5.05
N SER A 138 -0.56 13.64 -4.83
CA SER A 138 -1.92 13.88 -5.33
C SER A 138 -2.57 15.12 -4.72
N PHE A 139 -2.21 15.50 -3.48
CA PHE A 139 -2.73 16.67 -2.78
C PHE A 139 -1.83 17.91 -2.89
N ALA A 140 -0.77 17.86 -3.68
CA ALA A 140 0.21 18.95 -3.77
C ALA A 140 -0.44 20.31 -4.10
N ARG A 141 -1.51 20.32 -4.89
CA ARG A 141 -2.23 21.54 -5.31
C ARG A 141 -3.65 21.62 -4.78
N ARG A 142 -4.40 20.51 -4.75
CA ARG A 142 -5.78 20.41 -4.28
C ARG A 142 -6.07 19.07 -3.65
N GLY A 143 -6.99 19.07 -2.68
CA GLY A 143 -7.45 17.88 -1.99
C GLY A 143 -7.24 18.01 -0.50
N THR A 144 -7.95 17.18 0.26
CA THR A 144 -7.81 17.04 1.70
C THR A 144 -8.22 15.63 2.10
N LEU A 145 -7.41 15.01 2.95
CA LEU A 145 -7.70 13.68 3.48
C LEU A 145 -8.97 13.68 4.33
N LEU A 146 -9.24 14.81 5.00
CA LEU A 146 -10.41 14.97 5.87
C LEU A 146 -11.73 15.19 5.13
N ASN A 147 -11.71 15.32 3.80
CA ASN A 147 -12.92 15.49 2.99
C ASN A 147 -12.81 14.82 1.62
N ILE A 148 -12.35 13.55 1.61
CA ILE A 148 -12.19 12.75 0.41
C ILE A 148 -13.28 11.68 0.33
N GLY A 149 -13.96 11.58 -0.82
CA GLY A 149 -14.92 10.51 -1.08
C GLY A 149 -14.25 9.25 -1.60
N MET A 150 -14.93 8.11 -1.51
CA MET A 150 -14.41 6.83 -2.01
C MET A 150 -14.13 6.84 -3.51
N ALA A 151 -15.06 7.36 -4.32
CA ALA A 151 -14.87 7.48 -5.76
C ALA A 151 -13.68 8.37 -6.10
N GLU A 152 -13.50 9.47 -5.36
CA GLU A 152 -12.35 10.37 -5.50
C GLU A 152 -11.05 9.67 -5.08
N SER A 153 -11.06 8.90 -3.98
CA SER A 153 -9.89 8.13 -3.53
C SER A 153 -9.48 7.08 -4.57
N ALA A 154 -10.45 6.35 -5.12
CA ALA A 154 -10.21 5.37 -6.19
C ALA A 154 -9.66 6.03 -7.46
N ALA A 155 -10.26 7.15 -7.88
CA ALA A 155 -9.79 7.92 -9.03
C ALA A 155 -8.37 8.45 -8.83
N ARG A 156 -8.02 8.96 -7.64
CA ARG A 156 -6.67 9.43 -7.30
C ARG A 156 -5.66 8.28 -7.30
N GLY A 157 -6.02 7.11 -6.78
CA GLY A 157 -5.18 5.90 -6.84
C GLY A 157 -4.92 5.47 -8.28
N PHE A 158 -5.95 5.44 -9.12
CA PHE A 158 -5.83 5.13 -10.53
C PHE A 158 -4.95 6.16 -11.28
N HIS A 159 -5.15 7.46 -11.01
CA HIS A 159 -4.29 8.52 -11.56
C HIS A 159 -2.83 8.37 -11.13
N ALA A 160 -2.57 8.06 -9.87
CA ALA A 160 -1.20 7.84 -9.38
C ALA A 160 -0.51 6.72 -10.16
N MET A 161 -1.21 5.59 -10.40
CA MET A 161 -0.69 4.48 -11.21
C MET A 161 -0.36 4.90 -12.65
N LEU A 162 -1.25 5.67 -13.29
CA LEU A 162 -1.01 6.17 -14.65
C LEU A 162 0.12 7.20 -14.70
N HIS A 163 0.27 8.03 -13.67
CA HIS A 163 1.40 8.94 -13.56
C HIS A 163 2.73 8.21 -13.38
N TRP A 164 2.75 7.07 -12.72
CA TRP A 164 3.94 6.21 -12.63
C TRP A 164 4.38 5.73 -14.01
N VAL A 165 3.46 5.15 -14.77
CA VAL A 165 3.77 4.64 -16.13
C VAL A 165 4.26 5.75 -17.06
N ALA A 166 3.65 6.92 -17.00
CA ALA A 166 3.99 8.05 -17.88
C ALA A 166 5.09 8.97 -17.30
N GLY A 167 5.58 8.69 -16.10
CA GLY A 167 6.55 9.53 -15.39
C GLY A 167 7.89 9.66 -16.12
N ALA A 168 8.43 8.55 -16.60
CA ALA A 168 9.69 8.52 -17.32
C ALA A 168 9.67 9.38 -18.59
N ALA A 169 8.64 9.20 -19.42
CA ALA A 169 8.51 9.96 -20.67
C ALA A 169 8.39 11.47 -20.42
N TRP A 170 7.78 11.86 -19.30
CA TRP A 170 7.70 13.26 -18.90
C TRP A 170 9.04 13.78 -18.35
N ALA A 171 9.72 13.01 -17.51
CA ALA A 171 10.97 13.39 -16.85
C ALA A 171 12.13 13.60 -17.86
N VAL A 172 12.17 12.82 -18.96
CA VAL A 172 13.23 12.96 -19.98
C VAL A 172 13.02 14.09 -20.98
N ARG A 173 11.88 14.80 -20.94
CA ARG A 173 11.59 15.90 -21.88
C ARG A 173 12.64 17.01 -21.91
N PRO A 174 13.26 17.46 -20.80
CA PRO A 174 14.33 18.43 -20.83
C PRO A 174 15.53 17.96 -21.67
N ILE A 175 15.88 16.68 -21.56
CA ILE A 175 16.99 16.05 -22.31
C ILE A 175 16.65 16.00 -23.80
N THR A 176 15.42 15.59 -24.16
CA THR A 176 15.00 15.49 -25.56
C THR A 176 14.76 16.83 -26.22
N ALA A 177 14.51 17.90 -25.43
CA ALA A 177 14.37 19.27 -25.94
C ALA A 177 15.71 19.92 -26.34
N MET A 178 16.84 19.38 -25.87
CA MET A 178 18.18 19.82 -26.24
C MET A 178 18.61 19.29 -27.63
N ARG A 179 17.81 19.57 -28.66
CA ARG A 179 18.01 18.97 -29.99
C ARG A 179 19.27 19.40 -30.71
N ALA A 180 19.90 20.55 -30.39
CA ALA A 180 21.00 21.12 -31.16
C ALA A 180 22.36 20.44 -30.96
N PRO A 181 22.85 20.14 -29.73
CA PRO A 181 24.16 19.51 -29.56
C PRO A 181 24.15 17.98 -29.75
N PHE A 182 22.98 17.31 -29.69
CA PHE A 182 22.91 15.84 -29.79
C PHE A 182 22.51 15.31 -31.16
N ALA A 183 22.16 16.16 -32.11
CA ALA A 183 21.83 15.72 -33.46
C ALA A 183 23.00 14.98 -34.14
N SER A 184 24.22 15.39 -33.87
CA SER A 184 25.44 14.74 -34.33
C SER A 184 25.82 13.51 -33.49
N ALA A 185 25.43 13.46 -32.22
CA ALA A 185 25.74 12.34 -31.34
C ALA A 185 24.71 11.17 -31.46
N ALA A 186 23.52 11.44 -31.96
CA ALA A 186 22.47 10.41 -32.10
C ALA A 186 22.89 9.22 -33.00
N PRO A 187 23.56 9.40 -34.15
CA PRO A 187 24.09 8.31 -34.95
C PRO A 187 25.17 7.50 -34.20
N VAL A 188 26.04 8.19 -33.46
CA VAL A 188 27.09 7.55 -32.65
C VAL A 188 26.46 6.73 -31.51
N ALA A 189 25.48 7.29 -30.79
CA ALA A 189 24.77 6.59 -29.73
C ALA A 189 24.00 5.35 -30.25
N ARG A 190 23.35 5.44 -31.40
CA ARG A 190 22.72 4.28 -32.06
C ARG A 190 23.75 3.25 -32.49
N GLY A 191 24.89 3.71 -33.08
CA GLY A 191 25.99 2.84 -33.44
C GLY A 191 26.56 2.08 -32.25
N LEU A 192 26.80 2.76 -31.11
CA LEU A 192 27.23 2.14 -29.87
C LEU A 192 26.19 1.16 -29.31
N LEU A 193 24.90 1.52 -29.33
CA LEU A 193 23.82 0.65 -28.86
C LEU A 193 23.75 -0.66 -29.65
N ILE A 194 23.97 -0.60 -30.96
CA ILE A 194 23.98 -1.78 -31.85
C ILE A 194 25.33 -2.55 -31.71
N ALA A 195 26.43 -1.82 -31.60
CA ALA A 195 27.76 -2.42 -31.51
C ALA A 195 28.00 -3.13 -30.17
N THR A 196 27.44 -2.61 -29.08
CA THR A 196 27.68 -3.15 -27.71
C THR A 196 27.32 -4.63 -27.60
N PRO A 197 26.10 -5.11 -27.96
CA PRO A 197 25.77 -6.53 -27.84
C PRO A 197 26.63 -7.40 -28.77
N VAL A 198 26.96 -6.89 -29.97
CA VAL A 198 27.85 -7.61 -30.89
C VAL A 198 29.27 -7.68 -30.33
N ALA A 199 29.80 -6.57 -29.79
CA ALA A 199 31.10 -6.53 -29.16
C ALA A 199 31.20 -7.46 -27.96
N ILE A 200 30.17 -7.52 -27.11
CA ILE A 200 30.11 -8.44 -25.97
C ILE A 200 30.17 -9.89 -26.42
N VAL A 201 29.37 -10.27 -27.40
CA VAL A 201 29.36 -11.65 -27.94
C VAL A 201 30.71 -12.02 -28.56
N VAL A 202 31.27 -11.13 -29.37
CA VAL A 202 32.58 -11.33 -30.02
C VAL A 202 33.70 -11.42 -28.98
N ALA A 203 33.72 -10.51 -27.99
CA ALA A 203 34.68 -10.53 -26.90
C ALA A 203 34.56 -11.82 -26.06
N ALA A 204 33.37 -12.27 -25.75
CA ALA A 204 33.14 -13.52 -25.03
C ALA A 204 33.64 -14.75 -25.82
N LEU A 205 33.39 -14.80 -27.11
CA LEU A 205 33.90 -15.87 -27.99
C LEU A 205 35.44 -15.87 -28.08
N LEU A 206 36.05 -14.69 -28.21
CA LEU A 206 37.53 -14.56 -28.24
C LEU A 206 38.13 -14.96 -26.88
N ALA A 207 37.53 -14.55 -25.77
CA ALA A 207 37.98 -14.94 -24.44
C ALA A 207 37.84 -16.44 -24.17
N SER A 208 36.84 -17.07 -24.75
CA SER A 208 36.68 -18.54 -24.67
C SER A 208 37.72 -19.30 -25.53
N ALA A 209 38.23 -18.67 -26.56
CA ALA A 209 39.17 -19.27 -27.48
C ALA A 209 40.65 -19.05 -27.06
N ASP A 210 40.98 -17.93 -26.38
CA ASP A 210 42.33 -17.58 -26.00
C ASP A 210 42.40 -17.12 -24.51
N PRO A 211 43.09 -17.91 -23.64
CA PRO A 211 43.29 -17.55 -22.24
C PRO A 211 44.08 -16.27 -22.02
N VAL A 212 44.97 -15.88 -22.94
CA VAL A 212 45.71 -14.63 -22.84
C VAL A 212 44.79 -13.44 -23.12
N PHE A 213 43.94 -13.55 -24.13
CA PHE A 213 42.90 -12.55 -24.39
C PHE A 213 41.90 -12.45 -23.23
N ALA A 214 41.50 -13.60 -22.65
CA ALA A 214 40.64 -13.63 -21.46
C ALA A 214 41.26 -12.85 -20.29
N SER A 215 42.57 -12.92 -20.09
CA SER A 215 43.27 -12.19 -18.99
C SER A 215 43.23 -10.66 -19.16
N PHE A 216 43.10 -10.14 -20.37
CA PHE A 216 42.89 -8.71 -20.63
C PHE A 216 41.43 -8.27 -20.36
N LEU A 217 40.50 -9.21 -20.41
CA LEU A 217 39.07 -8.99 -20.12
C LEU A 217 38.69 -9.35 -18.68
N THR A 218 39.67 -9.40 -17.75
CA THR A 218 39.40 -9.63 -16.31
C THR A 218 38.69 -8.43 -15.64
N ILE A 219 37.69 -7.89 -16.31
CA ILE A 219 36.58 -7.18 -15.68
C ILE A 219 35.65 -8.27 -15.17
N ASN A 220 35.70 -8.57 -13.87
CA ASN A 220 34.70 -9.40 -13.22
C ASN A 220 33.36 -8.66 -13.27
N LEU A 221 32.70 -8.68 -14.44
CA LEU A 221 31.33 -8.21 -14.59
C LEU A 221 30.41 -9.32 -14.10
N ASP A 222 29.96 -9.19 -12.88
CA ASP A 222 28.82 -9.95 -12.42
C ASP A 222 27.56 -9.41 -13.10
N PHE A 223 27.18 -10.07 -14.22
CA PHE A 223 25.98 -9.68 -14.98
C PHE A 223 24.71 -9.72 -14.12
N GLY A 224 24.65 -10.63 -13.14
CA GLY A 224 23.52 -10.71 -12.21
C GLY A 224 23.43 -9.44 -11.36
N GLN A 225 24.57 -9.00 -10.83
CA GLN A 225 24.66 -7.78 -10.04
C GLN A 225 24.36 -6.54 -10.89
N LEU A 226 24.95 -6.43 -12.08
CA LEU A 226 24.69 -5.31 -12.98
C LEU A 226 23.21 -5.19 -13.37
N LEU A 227 22.56 -6.33 -13.62
CA LEU A 227 21.13 -6.35 -13.93
C LEU A 227 20.28 -5.93 -12.72
N ALA A 228 20.63 -6.38 -11.53
CA ALA A 228 19.97 -5.97 -10.28
C ALA A 228 20.14 -4.46 -10.02
N ASP A 229 21.37 -3.93 -10.18
CA ASP A 229 21.65 -2.51 -10.05
C ASP A 229 20.84 -1.68 -11.04
N ALA A 230 20.83 -2.07 -12.32
CA ALA A 230 20.03 -1.41 -13.34
C ALA A 230 18.53 -1.44 -13.02
N PHE A 231 18.04 -2.56 -12.49
CA PHE A 231 16.65 -2.71 -12.08
C PHE A 231 16.30 -1.75 -10.93
N PHE A 232 17.07 -1.70 -9.86
CA PHE A 232 16.79 -0.82 -8.72
C PHE A 232 16.94 0.65 -9.09
N VAL A 233 17.95 1.01 -9.89
CA VAL A 233 18.10 2.37 -10.41
C VAL A 233 16.88 2.76 -11.27
N LEU A 234 16.44 1.88 -12.16
CA LEU A 234 15.27 2.13 -12.99
C LEU A 234 14.01 2.31 -12.16
N VAL A 235 13.73 1.37 -11.24
CA VAL A 235 12.53 1.39 -10.39
C VAL A 235 12.50 2.65 -9.52
N GLY A 236 13.59 2.98 -8.83
CA GLY A 236 13.68 4.19 -8.01
C GLY A 236 13.50 5.47 -8.82
N SER A 237 14.10 5.55 -10.01
CA SER A 237 13.92 6.67 -10.93
C SER A 237 12.49 6.80 -11.42
N LEU A 238 11.83 5.69 -11.76
CA LEU A 238 10.42 5.67 -12.19
C LEU A 238 9.46 6.10 -11.08
N VAL A 239 9.69 5.62 -9.86
CA VAL A 239 8.89 6.02 -8.69
C VAL A 239 8.98 7.53 -8.48
N MET A 240 10.19 8.10 -8.45
CA MET A 240 10.39 9.54 -8.29
C MET A 240 9.77 10.33 -9.44
N ALA A 241 10.02 9.93 -10.68
CA ALA A 241 9.46 10.61 -11.86
C ALA A 241 7.91 10.60 -11.84
N GLY A 242 7.31 9.47 -11.46
CA GLY A 242 5.86 9.32 -11.32
C GLY A 242 5.28 10.22 -10.22
N LEU A 243 5.92 10.28 -9.07
CA LEU A 243 5.53 11.15 -7.95
C LEU A 243 5.58 12.64 -8.33
N LEU A 244 6.70 13.08 -8.89
CA LEU A 244 6.87 14.48 -9.31
C LEU A 244 5.91 14.85 -10.44
N ARG A 245 5.64 13.92 -11.36
CA ARG A 245 4.62 14.09 -12.40
C ARG A 245 3.22 14.19 -11.81
N SER A 246 2.87 13.36 -10.83
CA SER A 246 1.58 13.43 -10.13
C SER A 246 1.38 14.77 -9.43
N ALA A 247 2.42 15.29 -8.77
CA ALA A 247 2.38 16.60 -8.13
C ALA A 247 2.29 17.78 -9.12
N ALA A 248 2.84 17.60 -10.34
CA ALA A 248 2.79 18.59 -11.43
C ALA A 248 1.48 18.55 -12.23
N ALA A 249 0.68 17.51 -12.09
CA ALA A 249 -0.56 17.33 -12.83
C ALA A 249 -1.63 18.34 -12.44
N GLU A 250 -2.63 18.52 -13.32
CA GLU A 250 -3.82 19.29 -12.97
C GLU A 250 -4.53 18.62 -11.79
N PRO A 251 -4.98 19.42 -10.81
CA PRO A 251 -5.68 18.89 -9.66
C PRO A 251 -6.96 18.18 -10.09
N LEU A 252 -7.17 16.97 -9.61
CA LEU A 252 -8.38 16.22 -9.88
C LEU A 252 -9.57 17.00 -9.31
N ASN A 253 -10.57 17.24 -10.16
CA ASN A 253 -11.83 17.81 -9.73
C ASN A 253 -12.59 16.76 -8.90
N ARG A 254 -13.56 17.25 -8.12
CA ARG A 254 -14.40 16.39 -7.28
C ARG A 254 -15.06 15.31 -8.15
N VAL A 255 -14.83 14.05 -7.76
CA VAL A 255 -15.42 12.89 -8.42
C VAL A 255 -16.62 12.46 -7.61
N ASP A 256 -17.80 12.52 -8.22
CA ASP A 256 -19.01 11.98 -7.63
C ASP A 256 -19.12 10.48 -7.92
N GLY A 257 -19.87 9.78 -7.04
CA GLY A 257 -20.05 8.34 -7.17
C GLY A 257 -20.84 7.93 -8.42
N PRO A 258 -21.09 6.63 -8.61
CA PRO A 258 -21.77 6.11 -9.80
C PRO A 258 -23.14 6.75 -9.97
N MET A 259 -23.51 7.01 -11.25
CA MET A 259 -24.80 7.64 -11.60
C MET A 259 -25.99 6.69 -11.47
N TRP A 260 -25.74 5.36 -11.52
CA TRP A 260 -26.80 4.37 -11.33
C TRP A 260 -27.14 4.23 -9.84
N ARG A 261 -28.45 4.13 -9.57
CA ARG A 261 -28.96 4.01 -8.22
C ARG A 261 -29.85 2.78 -8.09
N LEU A 262 -29.70 2.10 -6.97
CA LEU A 262 -30.58 0.99 -6.59
C LEU A 262 -31.87 1.57 -6.03
N GLY A 263 -33.00 0.90 -6.24
CA GLY A 263 -34.27 1.26 -5.61
C GLY A 263 -34.18 1.18 -4.08
N ALA A 264 -34.95 2.01 -3.39
CA ALA A 264 -34.96 2.00 -1.92
C ALA A 264 -35.41 0.64 -1.34
N THR A 265 -36.42 0.02 -1.95
CA THR A 265 -36.94 -1.28 -1.52
C THR A 265 -35.92 -2.39 -1.64
N GLU A 266 -35.16 -2.41 -2.74
CA GLU A 266 -34.10 -3.39 -2.99
C GLU A 266 -33.00 -3.28 -1.91
N GLY A 267 -32.55 -2.06 -1.60
CA GLY A 267 -31.56 -1.83 -0.55
C GLY A 267 -32.07 -2.27 0.84
N LEU A 268 -33.32 -1.97 1.17
CA LEU A 268 -33.92 -2.37 2.44
C LEU A 268 -34.06 -3.89 2.56
N VAL A 269 -34.49 -4.59 1.49
CA VAL A 269 -34.61 -6.05 1.48
C VAL A 269 -33.25 -6.71 1.71
N VAL A 270 -32.19 -6.26 1.04
CA VAL A 270 -30.85 -6.84 1.24
C VAL A 270 -30.38 -6.66 2.68
N LEU A 271 -30.55 -5.47 3.27
CA LEU A 271 -30.17 -5.24 4.66
C LEU A 271 -31.02 -6.06 5.64
N ALA A 272 -32.34 -6.16 5.42
CA ALA A 272 -33.21 -6.95 6.27
C ALA A 272 -32.86 -8.46 6.25
N VAL A 273 -32.54 -9.02 5.08
CA VAL A 273 -32.06 -10.41 4.96
C VAL A 273 -30.74 -10.60 5.70
N LEU A 274 -29.80 -9.65 5.55
CA LEU A 274 -28.51 -9.68 6.24
C LEU A 274 -28.70 -9.64 7.76
N ASP A 275 -29.55 -8.74 8.26
CA ASP A 275 -29.87 -8.61 9.67
C ASP A 275 -30.54 -9.88 10.23
N ALA A 276 -31.44 -10.50 9.45
CA ALA A 276 -32.08 -11.75 9.87
C ALA A 276 -31.08 -12.91 10.03
N ILE A 277 -30.11 -13.02 9.10
CA ILE A 277 -29.05 -14.02 9.19
C ILE A 277 -28.15 -13.76 10.40
N PHE A 278 -27.77 -12.51 10.63
CA PHE A 278 -26.90 -12.14 11.75
C PHE A 278 -27.62 -12.25 13.10
N ALA A 279 -28.90 -11.93 13.17
CA ALA A 279 -29.73 -12.15 14.36
C ALA A 279 -29.86 -13.63 14.70
N ALA A 280 -30.06 -14.49 13.68
CA ALA A 280 -30.07 -15.94 13.88
C ALA A 280 -28.72 -16.46 14.40
N PHE A 281 -27.62 -15.95 13.86
CA PHE A 281 -26.28 -16.27 14.37
C PHE A 281 -26.09 -15.79 15.81
N ALA A 282 -26.48 -14.55 16.13
CA ALA A 282 -26.37 -13.99 17.48
C ALA A 282 -27.18 -14.83 18.49
N LEU A 283 -28.39 -15.26 18.10
CA LEU A 283 -29.22 -16.15 18.93
C LEU A 283 -28.53 -17.51 19.15
N ALA A 284 -27.97 -18.11 18.11
CA ALA A 284 -27.19 -19.33 18.21
C ALA A 284 -26.02 -19.21 19.18
N GLN A 285 -25.26 -18.06 19.15
CA GLN A 285 -24.19 -17.81 20.08
C GLN A 285 -24.70 -17.61 21.53
N ALA A 286 -25.83 -16.94 21.71
CA ALA A 286 -26.44 -16.78 23.02
C ALA A 286 -26.84 -18.14 23.63
N VAL A 287 -27.46 -19.03 22.83
CA VAL A 287 -27.77 -20.40 23.25
C VAL A 287 -26.50 -21.19 23.55
N ALA A 288 -25.44 -21.04 22.74
CA ALA A 288 -24.17 -21.70 23.01
C ALA A 288 -23.53 -21.24 24.34
N ALA A 289 -23.65 -19.97 24.68
CA ALA A 289 -23.15 -19.40 25.94
C ALA A 289 -23.86 -19.93 27.19
N THR A 290 -25.12 -20.38 27.11
CA THR A 290 -25.85 -20.99 28.22
C THR A 290 -25.43 -22.43 28.54
N GLY A 291 -24.45 -22.98 27.81
CA GLY A 291 -24.00 -24.38 27.98
C GLY A 291 -24.87 -25.43 27.31
N ALA A 292 -26.05 -25.06 26.77
CA ALA A 292 -26.95 -25.98 26.06
C ALA A 292 -26.34 -26.54 24.76
N ALA A 293 -25.27 -25.92 24.25
CA ALA A 293 -24.52 -26.42 23.08
C ALA A 293 -23.52 -27.53 23.41
N GLY A 294 -23.28 -27.87 24.68
CA GLY A 294 -22.34 -28.91 25.08
C GLY A 294 -22.68 -30.29 24.49
N ASP A 295 -23.97 -30.60 24.38
CA ASP A 295 -24.44 -31.87 23.82
C ASP A 295 -24.38 -31.88 22.29
N THR A 296 -24.62 -30.76 21.64
CA THR A 296 -24.47 -30.62 20.18
C THR A 296 -22.99 -30.65 19.74
N LEU A 297 -22.06 -30.06 20.51
CA LEU A 297 -20.65 -30.16 20.25
C LEU A 297 -20.11 -31.59 20.46
N ARG A 298 -20.57 -32.30 21.49
CA ARG A 298 -20.23 -33.72 21.72
C ARG A 298 -20.80 -34.61 20.62
N ALA A 299 -22.01 -34.35 20.17
CA ALA A 299 -22.64 -35.09 19.07
C ALA A 299 -21.93 -34.87 17.72
N ALA A 300 -21.31 -33.68 17.53
CA ALA A 300 -20.54 -33.35 16.34
C ALA A 300 -19.08 -33.86 16.37
N ALA A 301 -18.64 -34.52 17.46
CA ALA A 301 -17.25 -34.99 17.68
C ALA A 301 -16.19 -33.88 17.50
N VAL A 302 -16.54 -32.63 17.72
CA VAL A 302 -15.65 -31.46 17.59
C VAL A 302 -15.02 -31.17 18.95
N THR A 303 -13.69 -31.15 19.01
CA THR A 303 -13.00 -30.73 20.24
C THR A 303 -13.17 -29.23 20.46
N TYR A 304 -13.11 -28.77 21.72
CA TYR A 304 -13.12 -27.35 22.04
C TYR A 304 -11.99 -26.59 21.33
N ALA A 305 -10.84 -27.24 21.13
CA ALA A 305 -9.72 -26.66 20.41
C ALA A 305 -10.00 -26.49 18.91
N ASP A 306 -10.66 -27.45 18.28
CA ASP A 306 -11.05 -27.38 16.86
C ASP A 306 -12.15 -26.35 16.66
N TYR A 307 -13.11 -26.26 17.60
CA TYR A 307 -14.15 -25.23 17.59
C TYR A 307 -13.56 -23.81 17.73
N ALA A 308 -12.57 -23.63 18.60
CA ALA A 308 -11.90 -22.34 18.78
C ALA A 308 -11.02 -21.97 17.55
N ARG A 309 -10.39 -22.96 16.93
CA ARG A 309 -9.55 -22.76 15.73
C ARG A 309 -10.38 -22.52 14.48
N SER A 310 -11.47 -23.28 14.30
CA SER A 310 -12.35 -23.15 13.16
C SER A 310 -13.28 -21.94 13.35
N GLY A 311 -13.39 -21.11 12.37
CA GLY A 311 -14.41 -20.06 12.33
C GLY A 311 -13.90 -18.64 12.59
N PHE A 312 -12.74 -18.38 13.22
CA PHE A 312 -12.25 -17.02 13.40
C PHE A 312 -12.09 -16.27 12.06
N PHE A 313 -11.36 -16.86 11.13
CA PHE A 313 -11.14 -16.22 9.82
C PHE A 313 -12.43 -16.10 9.01
N GLN A 314 -13.34 -17.08 9.11
CA GLN A 314 -14.66 -17.02 8.46
C GLN A 314 -15.48 -15.86 9.00
N LEU A 315 -15.55 -15.68 10.33
CA LEU A 315 -16.25 -14.57 10.94
C LEU A 315 -15.64 -13.21 10.58
N LEU A 316 -14.33 -13.15 10.46
CA LEU A 316 -13.63 -11.94 10.02
C LEU A 316 -13.91 -11.63 8.54
N TRP A 317 -13.98 -12.65 7.67
CA TRP A 317 -14.43 -12.48 6.29
C TRP A 317 -15.86 -11.99 6.20
N VAL A 318 -16.78 -12.54 7.03
CA VAL A 318 -18.17 -12.05 7.12
C VAL A 318 -18.18 -10.57 7.48
N ALA A 319 -17.42 -10.15 8.49
CA ALA A 319 -17.30 -8.74 8.84
C ALA A 319 -16.76 -7.89 7.67
N GLY A 320 -15.71 -8.35 6.98
CA GLY A 320 -15.16 -7.66 5.82
C GLY A 320 -16.15 -7.50 4.67
N ILE A 321 -16.88 -8.58 4.33
CA ILE A 321 -17.92 -8.54 3.29
C ILE A 321 -19.04 -7.59 3.70
N THR A 322 -19.50 -7.65 4.96
CA THR A 322 -20.54 -6.76 5.49
C THR A 322 -20.12 -5.30 5.41
N LEU A 323 -18.87 -4.99 5.75
CA LEU A 323 -18.32 -3.64 5.62
C LEU A 323 -18.45 -3.14 4.18
N VAL A 324 -18.03 -3.94 3.20
CA VAL A 324 -18.12 -3.60 1.78
C VAL A 324 -19.57 -3.41 1.34
N VAL A 325 -20.47 -4.32 1.74
CA VAL A 325 -21.90 -4.24 1.43
C VAL A 325 -22.50 -2.96 1.99
N LEU A 326 -22.31 -2.67 3.26
CA LEU A 326 -22.87 -1.47 3.91
C LEU A 326 -22.34 -0.19 3.27
N ILE A 327 -21.03 -0.12 3.02
CA ILE A 327 -20.41 1.01 2.33
C ILE A 327 -21.02 1.19 0.94
N LEU A 328 -21.13 0.12 0.15
CA LEU A 328 -21.66 0.18 -1.20
C LEU A 328 -23.13 0.61 -1.17
N PHE A 329 -23.97 -0.06 -0.40
CA PHE A 329 -25.41 0.22 -0.33
C PHE A 329 -25.70 1.62 0.23
N SER A 330 -24.93 2.13 1.17
CA SER A 330 -25.08 3.51 1.67
C SER A 330 -24.83 4.57 0.58
N ARG A 331 -24.11 4.22 -0.51
CA ARG A 331 -23.76 5.13 -1.60
C ARG A 331 -24.64 4.99 -2.84
N ILE A 332 -25.16 3.78 -3.13
CA ILE A 332 -25.90 3.52 -4.35
C ILE A 332 -27.43 3.51 -4.14
N THR A 333 -27.96 3.31 -2.91
CA THR A 333 -29.40 3.26 -2.66
C THR A 333 -30.02 4.64 -2.78
N ALA A 334 -31.13 4.74 -3.52
CA ALA A 334 -31.88 5.97 -3.70
C ALA A 334 -32.80 6.22 -2.51
N LEU A 335 -32.38 7.04 -1.56
CA LEU A 335 -33.10 7.35 -0.31
C LEU A 335 -33.81 8.71 -0.42
N ASN A 336 -34.82 8.79 -1.29
CA ASN A 336 -35.51 10.05 -1.60
C ASN A 336 -36.56 10.44 -0.55
N GLN A 337 -37.17 9.46 0.13
CA GLN A 337 -38.20 9.68 1.16
C GLN A 337 -37.60 9.60 2.56
N ALA A 338 -38.08 10.43 3.49
CA ALA A 338 -37.59 10.47 4.86
C ALA A 338 -37.85 9.15 5.62
N SER A 339 -38.98 8.48 5.34
CA SER A 339 -39.34 7.18 5.94
C SER A 339 -38.37 6.08 5.49
N THR A 340 -38.15 5.92 4.20
CA THR A 340 -37.20 4.92 3.65
C THR A 340 -35.79 5.17 4.11
N LYS A 341 -35.39 6.47 4.24
CA LYS A 341 -34.07 6.82 4.78
C LYS A 341 -33.92 6.39 6.25
N ARG A 342 -34.94 6.62 7.08
CA ARG A 342 -34.93 6.17 8.49
C ARG A 342 -34.87 4.67 8.59
N ALA A 343 -35.66 3.93 7.81
CA ALA A 343 -35.62 2.49 7.77
C ALA A 343 -34.25 1.94 7.34
N PHE A 344 -33.64 2.54 6.32
CA PHE A 344 -32.30 2.19 5.88
C PHE A 344 -31.23 2.41 6.97
N VAL A 345 -31.28 3.56 7.64
CA VAL A 345 -30.33 3.86 8.73
C VAL A 345 -30.52 2.84 9.87
N LEU A 346 -31.75 2.55 10.26
CA LEU A 346 -32.01 1.57 11.32
C LEU A 346 -31.48 0.18 10.98
N LEU A 347 -31.75 -0.33 9.77
CA LEU A 347 -31.23 -1.64 9.35
C LEU A 347 -29.70 -1.62 9.25
N ALA A 348 -29.12 -0.58 8.67
CA ALA A 348 -27.66 -0.48 8.58
C ALA A 348 -26.98 -0.42 9.96
N GLU A 349 -27.54 0.32 10.92
CA GLU A 349 -27.04 0.36 12.29
C GLU A 349 -27.23 -0.99 13.00
N THR A 350 -28.35 -1.69 12.76
CA THR A 350 -28.58 -3.05 13.27
C THR A 350 -27.53 -4.01 12.71
N ALA A 351 -27.29 -3.99 11.39
CA ALA A 351 -26.24 -4.80 10.77
C ALA A 351 -24.85 -4.51 11.38
N ILE A 352 -24.53 -3.24 11.65
CA ILE A 352 -23.28 -2.84 12.29
C ILE A 352 -23.18 -3.43 13.71
N VAL A 353 -24.19 -3.27 14.52
CA VAL A 353 -24.20 -3.79 15.90
C VAL A 353 -24.07 -5.32 15.92
N LEU A 354 -24.81 -6.02 15.06
CA LEU A 354 -24.70 -7.48 14.94
C LEU A 354 -23.34 -7.92 14.43
N THR A 355 -22.73 -7.17 13.51
CA THR A 355 -21.38 -7.47 13.02
C THR A 355 -20.31 -7.21 14.10
N LEU A 356 -20.46 -6.18 14.90
CA LEU A 356 -19.57 -5.95 16.06
C LEU A 356 -19.66 -7.10 17.06
N LEU A 357 -20.87 -7.68 17.26
CA LEU A 357 -21.01 -8.89 18.06
C LEU A 357 -20.29 -10.09 17.42
N ILE A 358 -20.38 -10.26 16.10
CA ILE A 358 -19.65 -11.30 15.36
C ILE A 358 -18.14 -11.14 15.57
N VAL A 359 -17.60 -9.92 15.47
CA VAL A 359 -16.18 -9.61 15.70
C VAL A 359 -15.78 -9.90 17.15
N ALA A 360 -16.63 -9.58 18.12
CA ALA A 360 -16.40 -9.90 19.53
C ALA A 360 -16.34 -11.42 19.78
N VAL A 361 -17.26 -12.19 19.20
CA VAL A 361 -17.26 -13.66 19.27
C VAL A 361 -15.98 -14.23 18.62
N ALA A 362 -15.58 -13.70 17.45
CA ALA A 362 -14.35 -14.11 16.79
C ALA A 362 -13.13 -13.86 17.68
N SER A 363 -13.03 -12.68 18.27
CA SER A 363 -11.93 -12.31 19.17
C SER A 363 -11.90 -13.18 20.42
N MET A 364 -13.05 -13.49 21.02
CA MET A 364 -13.15 -14.42 22.16
C MET A 364 -12.64 -15.82 21.80
N ARG A 365 -13.04 -16.36 20.63
CA ARG A 365 -12.53 -17.66 20.15
C ARG A 365 -11.02 -17.66 19.97
N LEU A 366 -10.47 -16.60 19.40
CA LEU A 366 -9.02 -16.46 19.23
C LEU A 366 -8.29 -16.40 20.57
N SER A 367 -8.82 -15.68 21.58
CA SER A 367 -8.28 -15.65 22.93
C SER A 367 -8.26 -17.01 23.62
N LEU A 368 -9.32 -17.82 23.44
CA LEU A 368 -9.35 -19.21 23.94
C LEU A 368 -8.27 -20.08 23.27
N TYR A 369 -8.07 -19.88 21.97
CA TYR A 369 -7.01 -20.58 21.25
C TYR A 369 -5.61 -20.16 21.71
N GLU A 370 -5.39 -18.87 21.99
CA GLU A 370 -4.11 -18.33 22.51
C GLU A 370 -3.80 -18.86 23.92
N SER A 371 -4.78 -18.96 24.79
CA SER A 371 -4.56 -19.54 26.13
C SER A 371 -4.10 -21.00 26.07
N ALA A 372 -4.59 -21.76 25.09
CA ALA A 372 -4.21 -23.16 24.90
C ALA A 372 -2.80 -23.32 24.26
N TYR A 373 -2.49 -22.53 23.24
CA TYR A 373 -1.34 -22.74 22.36
C TYR A 373 -0.27 -21.65 22.41
N GLY A 374 -0.45 -20.58 23.21
CA GLY A 374 0.47 -19.46 23.35
C GLY A 374 0.27 -18.39 22.28
N PHE A 375 1.05 -17.34 22.37
CA PHE A 375 0.99 -16.18 21.48
C PHE A 375 1.89 -16.37 20.25
N THR A 376 1.39 -15.91 19.09
CA THR A 376 2.19 -15.79 17.87
C THR A 376 1.94 -14.44 17.22
N MET A 377 2.86 -14.00 16.36
CA MET A 377 2.70 -12.74 15.61
C MET A 377 1.39 -12.73 14.82
N LEU A 378 1.07 -13.84 14.14
CA LEU A 378 -0.18 -13.94 13.37
C LEU A 378 -1.43 -13.73 14.26
N ARG A 379 -1.46 -14.31 15.47
CA ARG A 379 -2.60 -14.17 16.41
C ARG A 379 -2.70 -12.74 16.94
N LEU A 380 -1.58 -12.14 17.33
CA LEU A 380 -1.53 -10.75 17.75
C LEU A 380 -2.09 -9.82 16.67
N TYR A 381 -1.59 -9.95 15.43
CA TYR A 381 -2.09 -9.14 14.32
C TYR A 381 -3.55 -9.44 13.96
N SER A 382 -4.01 -10.68 14.14
CA SER A 382 -5.43 -11.04 13.98
C SER A 382 -6.34 -10.30 14.96
N HIS A 383 -5.94 -10.19 16.23
CA HIS A 383 -6.68 -9.39 17.23
C HIS A 383 -6.66 -7.90 16.89
N LEU A 384 -5.49 -7.37 16.53
CA LEU A 384 -5.35 -5.96 16.16
C LEU A 384 -6.19 -5.61 14.94
N PHE A 385 -6.20 -6.48 13.93
CA PHE A 385 -7.01 -6.30 12.73
C PHE A 385 -8.52 -6.39 13.03
N ALA A 386 -8.95 -7.34 13.87
CA ALA A 386 -10.34 -7.44 14.31
C ALA A 386 -10.76 -6.19 15.11
N GLY A 387 -9.90 -5.70 16.01
CA GLY A 387 -10.12 -4.46 16.73
C GLY A 387 -10.21 -3.24 15.81
N TRP A 388 -9.34 -3.15 14.81
CA TRP A 388 -9.38 -2.07 13.83
C TRP A 388 -10.63 -2.15 12.94
N ILE A 389 -11.06 -3.33 12.51
CA ILE A 389 -12.33 -3.50 11.81
C ILE A 389 -13.50 -2.99 12.67
N ALA A 390 -13.52 -3.29 13.98
CA ALA A 390 -14.53 -2.75 14.88
C ALA A 390 -14.52 -1.21 14.90
N VAL A 391 -13.36 -0.57 14.96
CA VAL A 391 -13.24 0.90 14.85
C VAL A 391 -13.80 1.40 13.53
N VAL A 392 -13.51 0.73 12.40
CA VAL A 392 -14.04 1.11 11.09
C VAL A 392 -15.56 0.99 11.05
N PHE A 393 -16.17 -0.03 11.67
CA PHE A 393 -17.63 -0.14 11.81
C PHE A 393 -18.21 1.01 12.64
N LEU A 394 -17.58 1.41 13.73
CA LEU A 394 -18.01 2.57 14.53
C LEU A 394 -17.94 3.88 13.72
N LEU A 395 -16.89 4.05 12.91
CA LEU A 395 -16.80 5.18 11.98
C LEU A 395 -17.91 5.12 10.92
N LEU A 396 -18.21 3.93 10.41
CA LEU A 396 -19.28 3.74 9.43
C LEU A 396 -20.67 4.03 10.04
N ALA A 397 -20.93 3.59 11.28
CA ALA A 397 -22.14 3.95 12.01
C ALA A 397 -22.31 5.46 12.11
N ALA A 398 -21.25 6.17 12.50
CA ALA A 398 -21.27 7.63 12.56
C ALA A 398 -21.52 8.29 11.18
N ASP A 399 -20.98 7.74 10.09
CA ASP A 399 -21.20 8.24 8.73
C ASP A 399 -22.63 7.98 8.25
N VAL A 400 -23.16 6.77 8.45
CA VAL A 400 -24.54 6.38 8.12
C VAL A 400 -25.56 7.14 8.97
N GLY A 401 -25.31 7.26 10.27
CA GLY A 401 -26.10 8.07 11.20
C GLY A 401 -26.11 9.58 10.88
N GLY A 402 -25.17 10.01 10.05
CA GLY A 402 -25.13 11.36 9.49
C GLY A 402 -24.31 12.35 10.32
N VAL A 403 -23.38 11.90 11.11
CA VAL A 403 -22.39 12.76 11.76
C VAL A 403 -21.56 13.44 10.68
N PHE A 404 -21.40 14.77 10.78
CA PHE A 404 -20.70 15.60 9.79
C PHE A 404 -21.20 15.44 8.33
N ARG A 405 -22.49 15.34 8.11
CA ARG A 405 -23.13 15.10 6.79
C ARG A 405 -22.60 15.94 5.62
N ARG A 406 -22.05 17.12 5.87
CA ARG A 406 -21.52 18.02 4.85
C ARG A 406 -20.10 17.65 4.39
N ARG A 407 -19.42 16.71 5.08
CA ARG A 407 -18.02 16.32 4.80
C ARG A 407 -17.95 14.84 4.43
N ARG A 408 -17.06 14.49 3.53
CA ARG A 408 -16.76 13.10 3.13
C ARG A 408 -15.60 12.55 3.97
N TRP A 409 -15.77 12.51 5.28
CA TRP A 409 -14.70 12.30 6.27
C TRP A 409 -14.34 10.82 6.51
N PHE A 410 -15.23 9.88 6.20
CA PHE A 410 -15.10 8.47 6.56
C PHE A 410 -13.78 7.84 6.07
N VAL A 411 -13.42 8.01 4.79
CA VAL A 411 -12.19 7.44 4.21
C VAL A 411 -10.95 8.00 4.89
N GLY A 412 -10.91 9.31 5.11
CA GLY A 412 -9.79 9.96 5.79
C GLY A 412 -9.64 9.50 7.24
N ALA A 413 -10.75 9.40 7.98
CA ALA A 413 -10.73 8.90 9.35
C ALA A 413 -10.25 7.44 9.42
N THR A 414 -10.74 6.57 8.52
CA THR A 414 -10.29 5.18 8.43
C THR A 414 -8.78 5.10 8.16
N ALA A 415 -8.26 5.91 7.22
CA ALA A 415 -6.83 5.96 6.94
C ALA A 415 -6.01 6.46 8.15
N ILE A 416 -6.49 7.50 8.83
CA ILE A 416 -5.82 8.04 10.03
C ILE A 416 -5.79 7.00 11.15
N THR A 417 -6.88 6.26 11.40
CA THR A 417 -6.90 5.22 12.45
C THR A 417 -5.97 4.06 12.12
N ALA A 418 -5.84 3.67 10.85
CA ALA A 418 -4.88 2.66 10.41
C ALA A 418 -3.42 3.11 10.64
N LEU A 419 -3.10 4.33 10.24
CA LEU A 419 -1.76 4.92 10.46
C LEU A 419 -1.45 5.09 11.95
N ALA A 420 -2.43 5.53 12.75
CA ALA A 420 -2.26 5.64 14.20
C ALA A 420 -2.02 4.27 14.84
N MET A 421 -2.75 3.23 14.43
CA MET A 421 -2.53 1.87 14.92
C MET A 421 -1.11 1.39 14.56
N LEU A 422 -0.67 1.56 13.31
CA LEU A 422 0.67 1.18 12.89
C LEU A 422 1.75 1.95 13.68
N MET A 423 1.53 3.23 13.95
CA MET A 423 2.43 4.03 14.78
C MET A 423 2.53 3.48 16.21
N VAL A 424 1.40 3.15 16.83
CA VAL A 424 1.35 2.53 18.16
C VAL A 424 2.10 1.19 18.17
N LEU A 425 1.96 0.38 17.12
CA LEU A 425 2.67 -0.89 16.98
C LEU A 425 4.20 -0.70 16.90
N ASN A 426 4.65 0.31 16.18
CA ASN A 426 6.07 0.63 16.09
C ASN A 426 6.66 0.98 17.48
N PHE A 427 5.94 1.74 18.30
CA PHE A 427 6.37 2.02 19.67
C PHE A 427 6.26 0.79 20.58
N ALA A 428 5.20 0.00 20.44
CA ALA A 428 4.92 -1.14 21.31
C ALA A 428 5.86 -2.33 21.10
N ASN A 429 6.53 -2.43 19.96
CA ASN A 429 7.38 -3.56 19.57
C ASN A 429 6.65 -4.91 19.70
N PRO A 430 5.83 -5.29 18.73
CA PRO A 430 4.95 -6.45 18.82
C PRO A 430 5.69 -7.79 19.01
N GLU A 431 6.92 -7.93 18.49
CA GLU A 431 7.70 -9.16 18.72
C GLU A 431 8.19 -9.25 20.14
N ALA A 432 8.62 -8.14 20.75
CA ALA A 432 8.95 -8.10 22.18
C ALA A 432 7.73 -8.39 23.07
N LEU A 433 6.53 -7.90 22.67
CA LEU A 433 5.29 -8.23 23.37
C LEU A 433 4.96 -9.74 23.28
N VAL A 434 5.04 -10.34 22.09
CA VAL A 434 4.81 -11.77 21.90
C VAL A 434 5.83 -12.58 22.70
N ALA A 435 7.10 -12.17 22.69
CA ALA A 435 8.15 -12.81 23.51
C ALA A 435 7.78 -12.76 25.00
N ARG A 436 7.40 -11.58 25.53
CA ARG A 436 7.00 -11.38 26.91
C ARG A 436 5.81 -12.25 27.29
N PHE A 437 4.71 -12.22 26.52
CA PHE A 437 3.51 -13.01 26.80
C PHE A 437 3.79 -14.53 26.83
N ASN A 438 4.67 -15.02 25.96
CA ASN A 438 5.07 -16.44 25.98
C ASN A 438 5.97 -16.77 27.17
N VAL A 439 6.85 -15.88 27.59
CA VAL A 439 7.66 -16.01 28.81
C VAL A 439 6.76 -16.07 30.04
N ASP A 440 5.82 -15.13 30.20
CA ASP A 440 4.88 -15.08 31.31
C ASP A 440 4.01 -16.36 31.35
N ARG A 441 3.55 -16.83 30.17
CA ARG A 441 2.84 -18.09 30.07
C ARG A 441 3.70 -19.28 30.45
N ALA A 442 4.97 -19.33 30.05
CA ALA A 442 5.88 -20.40 30.42
C ALA A 442 6.15 -20.43 31.93
N ALA A 443 6.30 -19.28 32.57
CA ALA A 443 6.45 -19.16 34.00
C ALA A 443 5.23 -19.73 34.77
N SER A 444 4.01 -19.53 34.26
CA SER A 444 2.78 -20.00 34.90
C SER A 444 2.38 -21.43 34.57
N THR A 445 2.62 -21.90 33.33
CA THR A 445 2.13 -23.20 32.82
C THR A 445 3.22 -24.24 32.58
N GLY A 446 4.49 -23.83 32.59
CA GLY A 446 5.62 -24.67 32.19
C GLY A 446 5.75 -24.90 30.68
N LYS A 447 4.82 -24.38 29.84
CA LYS A 447 4.79 -24.62 28.40
C LYS A 447 5.51 -23.51 27.65
N LEU A 448 6.56 -23.89 26.92
CA LEU A 448 7.40 -23.01 26.12
C LEU A 448 7.62 -23.59 24.73
N ASP A 449 7.67 -22.74 23.71
CA ASP A 449 8.13 -23.07 22.36
C ASP A 449 9.41 -22.27 22.04
N PRO A 450 10.58 -22.81 22.36
CA PRO A 450 11.84 -22.10 22.14
C PRO A 450 12.17 -21.86 20.68
N GLN A 451 11.73 -22.78 19.78
CA GLN A 451 12.02 -22.67 18.35
C GLN A 451 11.24 -21.49 17.73
N TYR A 452 9.97 -21.36 18.07
CA TYR A 452 9.17 -20.21 17.64
C TYR A 452 9.77 -18.89 18.12
N LEU A 453 10.14 -18.82 19.41
CA LEU A 453 10.69 -17.60 19.98
C LEU A 453 12.06 -17.23 19.39
N ALA A 454 12.90 -18.21 19.08
CA ALA A 454 14.17 -17.98 18.40
C ALA A 454 14.03 -17.53 16.94
N GLY A 455 12.90 -17.83 16.31
CA GLY A 455 12.56 -17.37 14.95
C GLY A 455 12.06 -15.91 14.87
N LEU A 456 11.89 -15.23 15.99
CA LEU A 456 11.58 -13.80 16.02
C LEU A 456 12.81 -12.98 15.62
N SER A 457 12.58 -11.75 15.13
CA SER A 457 13.65 -10.87 14.67
C SER A 457 14.49 -10.29 15.81
N GLY A 458 15.45 -9.43 15.47
CA GLY A 458 16.26 -8.68 16.44
C GLY A 458 15.44 -7.93 17.49
N ASP A 459 14.21 -7.53 17.14
CA ASP A 459 13.28 -6.81 18.03
C ASP A 459 12.93 -7.57 19.32
N ALA A 460 12.97 -8.91 19.33
CA ALA A 460 12.62 -9.74 20.47
C ALA A 460 13.82 -10.15 21.32
N VAL A 461 15.04 -10.11 20.77
CA VAL A 461 16.25 -10.74 21.36
C VAL A 461 16.54 -10.22 22.76
N SER A 462 16.55 -8.91 22.96
CA SER A 462 16.83 -8.30 24.26
C SER A 462 15.81 -8.74 25.31
N THR A 463 14.52 -8.81 24.96
CA THR A 463 13.43 -9.30 25.83
C THR A 463 13.62 -10.76 26.21
N LEU A 464 13.98 -11.62 25.25
CA LEU A 464 14.20 -13.04 25.48
C LEU A 464 15.41 -13.30 26.39
N LEU A 465 16.52 -12.61 26.19
CA LEU A 465 17.71 -12.75 27.03
C LEU A 465 17.50 -12.18 28.44
N ALA A 466 16.69 -11.14 28.59
CA ALA A 466 16.33 -10.59 29.90
C ALA A 466 15.34 -11.48 30.69
N SER A 467 14.74 -12.51 30.08
CA SER A 467 13.73 -13.36 30.74
C SER A 467 14.29 -14.37 31.76
N ARG A 468 15.62 -14.41 31.96
CA ARG A 468 16.30 -15.33 32.89
C ARG A 468 15.65 -15.44 34.28
N PRO A 469 15.26 -14.33 34.96
CA PRO A 469 14.70 -14.43 36.31
C PRO A 469 13.28 -15.00 36.37
N GLN A 470 12.61 -15.09 35.25
CA GLN A 470 11.20 -15.50 35.14
C GLN A 470 11.04 -16.97 34.76
N LEU A 471 12.07 -17.59 34.18
CA LEU A 471 12.03 -18.94 33.62
C LEU A 471 12.83 -19.93 34.45
N GLN A 472 12.42 -21.19 34.37
CA GLN A 472 13.22 -22.30 34.91
C GLN A 472 14.58 -22.38 34.17
N PRO A 473 15.66 -22.80 34.86
CA PRO A 473 17.02 -22.86 34.25
C PRO A 473 17.06 -23.61 32.93
N VAL A 474 16.33 -24.74 32.84
CA VAL A 474 16.25 -25.53 31.60
C VAL A 474 15.58 -24.79 30.47
N GLN A 475 14.45 -24.11 30.73
CA GLN A 475 13.73 -23.33 29.75
C GLN A 475 14.56 -22.14 29.25
N PHE A 476 15.20 -21.43 30.18
CA PHE A 476 16.09 -20.33 29.82
C PHE A 476 17.30 -20.83 29.00
N SER A 477 17.91 -21.98 29.34
CA SER A 477 19.01 -22.51 28.56
C SER A 477 18.60 -22.85 27.11
N GLN A 478 17.39 -23.35 26.91
CA GLN A 478 16.85 -23.61 25.57
C GLN A 478 16.71 -22.33 24.75
N ILE A 479 16.11 -21.26 25.33
CA ILE A 479 16.01 -19.95 24.66
C ILE A 479 17.41 -19.39 24.39
N LYS A 480 18.27 -19.37 25.41
CA LYS A 480 19.63 -18.85 25.29
C LYS A 480 20.39 -19.53 24.15
N ASN A 481 20.42 -20.86 24.12
CA ASN A 481 21.12 -21.62 23.09
C ASN A 481 20.58 -21.29 21.69
N ALA A 482 19.26 -21.18 21.53
CA ALA A 482 18.62 -20.86 20.28
C ALA A 482 18.88 -19.41 19.83
N VAL A 483 18.81 -18.43 20.73
CA VAL A 483 19.04 -17.01 20.41
C VAL A 483 20.54 -16.73 20.21
N CYS A 484 21.43 -17.38 20.96
CA CYS A 484 22.88 -17.21 20.86
C CYS A 484 23.50 -17.82 19.60
N SER A 485 22.74 -18.59 18.82
CA SER A 485 23.18 -19.05 17.48
C SER A 485 23.22 -17.89 16.46
N GLY A 486 22.58 -16.76 16.75
CA GLY A 486 22.59 -15.59 15.88
C GLY A 486 23.90 -14.79 15.95
N PRO A 487 24.07 -13.78 15.08
CA PRO A 487 25.30 -13.01 14.99
C PRO A 487 25.58 -12.21 16.28
N MET A 488 26.80 -12.33 16.79
CA MET A 488 27.28 -11.58 17.97
C MET A 488 27.95 -10.26 17.58
N THR A 489 28.43 -10.16 16.34
CA THR A 489 29.01 -8.93 15.81
C THR A 489 28.07 -8.35 14.76
N TYR A 490 27.84 -7.06 14.87
CA TYR A 490 27.03 -6.33 13.89
C TYR A 490 27.91 -5.26 13.22
N ALA A 491 28.29 -5.55 11.99
CA ALA A 491 29.09 -4.66 11.15
C ALA A 491 28.47 -4.61 9.74
N PRO A 492 27.25 -4.07 9.61
CA PRO A 492 26.60 -4.03 8.32
C PRO A 492 27.24 -2.98 7.41
N ASN A 493 27.01 -3.13 6.10
CA ASN A 493 27.12 -2.00 5.21
C ASN A 493 26.22 -0.87 5.76
N PRO A 494 26.65 0.42 5.73
CA PRO A 494 25.86 1.54 6.27
C PRO A 494 24.40 1.59 5.78
N ALA A 495 24.15 1.18 4.53
CA ALA A 495 22.79 1.12 3.98
C ALA A 495 21.89 0.04 4.65
N ALA A 496 22.49 -1.03 5.17
CA ALA A 496 21.79 -2.11 5.86
C ALA A 496 21.69 -1.89 7.38
N PHE A 497 22.18 -0.78 7.90
CA PHE A 497 22.13 -0.52 9.34
C PHE A 497 20.70 -0.55 9.86
N ASN A 498 20.45 -1.38 10.89
CA ASN A 498 19.20 -1.49 11.62
C ASN A 498 19.47 -1.49 13.12
N LEU A 499 18.75 -0.63 13.85
CA LEU A 499 18.97 -0.44 15.29
C LEU A 499 18.62 -1.71 16.09
N ALA A 500 17.49 -2.35 15.81
CA ALA A 500 17.07 -3.54 16.52
C ALA A 500 18.08 -4.70 16.36
N ASP A 501 18.66 -4.87 15.19
CA ASP A 501 19.69 -5.89 14.94
C ASP A 501 21.02 -5.55 15.65
N ALA A 502 21.37 -4.26 15.72
CA ALA A 502 22.52 -3.79 16.48
C ALA A 502 22.37 -4.03 17.99
N GLU A 503 21.20 -3.72 18.53
CA GLU A 503 20.86 -3.99 19.93
C GLU A 503 20.84 -5.49 20.23
N ALA A 504 20.29 -6.32 19.31
CA ALA A 504 20.29 -7.76 19.44
C ALA A 504 21.70 -8.34 19.48
N ALA A 505 22.61 -7.86 18.63
CA ALA A 505 24.01 -8.30 18.65
C ALA A 505 24.72 -7.88 19.94
N SER A 506 24.43 -6.70 20.48
CA SER A 506 24.96 -6.25 21.78
C SER A 506 24.47 -7.14 22.92
N ALA A 507 23.17 -7.40 23.00
CA ALA A 507 22.57 -8.26 24.01
C ALA A 507 23.15 -9.71 23.96
N ARG A 508 23.40 -10.23 22.75
CA ARG A 508 24.07 -11.52 22.61
C ARG A 508 25.50 -11.50 23.14
N ARG A 509 26.31 -10.47 22.83
CA ARG A 509 27.69 -10.35 23.36
C ARG A 509 27.75 -10.33 24.88
N GLU A 510 26.77 -9.70 25.52
CA GLU A 510 26.73 -9.56 26.97
C GLU A 510 26.28 -10.86 27.68
N THR A 511 25.45 -11.66 27.02
CA THR A 511 24.77 -12.80 27.67
C THR A 511 25.30 -14.15 27.17
N CYS A 512 25.76 -14.23 25.94
CA CYS A 512 26.25 -15.46 25.31
C CYS A 512 27.75 -15.64 25.45
#